data_30d200f1818373644dd907a55b69f73b
#
_entry.id   30d200f1818373644dd907a55b69f73b
#
_cell.length_a   1.000
_cell.length_b   1.000
_cell.length_c   1.000
_cell.angle_alpha   90.00
_cell.angle_beta   90.00
_cell.angle_gamma   90.00
#
_symmetry.space_group_name_H-M   'P 1'
#
loop_
_entity.id
_entity.type
_entity.pdbx_description
1 polymer ?
#
loop_
_entity_poly.entity_id
_entity_poly.type
_entity_poly.pdbx_seq_one_letter_code
_entity_poly.pdbx_strand_id
1 'polypeptide(L)'
;PFIPHTEEDIAEMLASIGAKNIEELFDEIPSELVSGQLTGVPPGLSEMEITRLMMERAGKDGFYQNFIGAGAYEHHIPAAVWQITTRGEFYSSYTPYQAEASQGTLQLLYEYQTMMASLTGMDVSNASMYDGATALAEAALMAVRSHKTSRRILIPKTVHPIYRKVVRAIVSNQKIEVVELPFDIQSGQVLPEMLTEFGSEEFAALVI
;
A
#
# COMPACT_ATOMS: atom_id res chain seq x y z
N PRO A 1 5.55 -29.09 2.82
CA PRO A 1 4.53 -29.71 1.97
C PRO A 1 4.64 -29.38 0.49
N PHE A 2 5.48 -28.37 0.09
CA PHE A 2 5.74 -28.01 -1.30
C PHE A 2 7.12 -28.44 -1.80
N ILE A 3 7.95 -29.01 -0.93
CA ILE A 3 9.25 -29.57 -1.27
C ILE A 3 9.10 -31.10 -1.26
N PRO A 4 9.12 -31.75 -2.43
CA PRO A 4 8.81 -33.19 -2.53
C PRO A 4 10.00 -34.09 -2.20
N HIS A 5 11.19 -33.51 -1.95
CA HIS A 5 12.41 -34.29 -1.75
C HIS A 5 12.45 -34.95 -0.37
N THR A 6 12.79 -36.21 -0.34
CA THR A 6 13.08 -36.97 0.88
C THR A 6 14.52 -36.75 1.33
N GLU A 7 14.87 -37.20 2.53
CA GLU A 7 16.27 -37.15 3.01
C GLU A 7 17.23 -37.95 2.11
N GLU A 8 16.74 -39.03 1.50
CA GLU A 8 17.50 -39.84 0.55
C GLU A 8 17.75 -39.08 -0.75
N ASP A 9 16.74 -38.39 -1.28
CA ASP A 9 16.89 -37.55 -2.46
C ASP A 9 17.90 -36.42 -2.21
N ILE A 10 17.85 -35.79 -1.03
CA ILE A 10 18.79 -34.73 -0.62
C ILE A 10 20.21 -35.29 -0.56
N ALA A 11 20.41 -36.47 0.06
CA ALA A 11 21.71 -37.10 0.15
C ALA A 11 22.29 -37.44 -1.24
N GLU A 12 21.48 -37.93 -2.16
CA GLU A 12 21.89 -38.25 -3.54
C GLU A 12 22.27 -36.98 -4.30
N MET A 13 21.47 -35.91 -4.16
CA MET A 13 21.79 -34.61 -4.79
C MET A 13 23.09 -34.02 -4.25
N LEU A 14 23.32 -34.04 -2.96
CA LEU A 14 24.56 -33.56 -2.33
C LEU A 14 25.77 -34.38 -2.79
N ALA A 15 25.64 -35.70 -2.84
CA ALA A 15 26.69 -36.58 -3.34
C ALA A 15 27.03 -36.31 -4.81
N SER A 16 26.02 -36.03 -5.64
CA SER A 16 26.18 -35.71 -7.05
C SER A 16 27.00 -34.43 -7.30
N ILE A 17 26.90 -33.45 -6.43
CA ILE A 17 27.66 -32.18 -6.51
C ILE A 17 28.91 -32.17 -5.62
N GLY A 18 29.18 -33.25 -4.87
CA GLY A 18 30.34 -33.38 -4.00
C GLY A 18 30.27 -32.56 -2.71
N ALA A 19 29.07 -32.11 -2.28
CA ALA A 19 28.85 -31.43 -1.01
C ALA A 19 28.50 -32.44 0.11
N LYS A 20 28.95 -32.17 1.35
CA LYS A 20 28.69 -33.03 2.50
C LYS A 20 27.34 -32.75 3.15
N ASN A 21 26.91 -31.51 3.11
CA ASN A 21 25.66 -31.02 3.70
C ASN A 21 25.19 -29.77 2.97
N ILE A 22 23.98 -29.32 3.26
CA ILE A 22 23.39 -28.13 2.65
C ILE A 22 24.14 -26.86 3.07
N GLU A 23 24.68 -26.80 4.26
CA GLU A 23 25.40 -25.64 4.80
C GLU A 23 26.63 -25.31 3.97
N GLU A 24 27.34 -26.31 3.39
CA GLU A 24 28.46 -26.08 2.49
C GLU A 24 28.09 -25.29 1.22
N LEU A 25 26.81 -25.26 0.84
CA LEU A 25 26.36 -24.50 -0.32
C LEU A 25 26.27 -23.00 -0.04
N PHE A 26 26.48 -22.60 1.20
CA PHE A 26 26.42 -21.21 1.70
C PHE A 26 27.76 -20.75 2.28
N ASP A 27 28.86 -21.43 1.99
CA ASP A 27 30.18 -21.11 2.51
C ASP A 27 30.73 -19.75 1.99
N GLU A 28 30.15 -19.20 0.92
CA GLU A 28 30.41 -17.84 0.45
C GLU A 28 29.90 -16.76 1.41
N ILE A 29 28.98 -17.11 2.31
CA ILE A 29 28.45 -16.17 3.31
C ILE A 29 29.41 -16.15 4.51
N PRO A 30 30.01 -14.99 4.87
CA PRO A 30 30.83 -14.89 6.07
C PRO A 30 30.10 -15.42 7.30
N SER A 31 30.78 -16.23 8.10
CA SER A 31 30.17 -16.92 9.25
C SER A 31 29.54 -15.96 10.27
N GLU A 32 30.08 -14.75 10.40
CA GLU A 32 29.55 -13.68 11.26
C GLU A 32 28.20 -13.10 10.77
N LEU A 33 27.83 -13.34 9.51
CA LEU A 33 26.57 -12.90 8.91
C LEU A 33 25.51 -14.02 8.92
N VAL A 34 25.92 -15.26 9.23
CA VAL A 34 24.98 -16.37 9.32
C VAL A 34 24.17 -16.21 10.60
N SER A 35 22.90 -15.86 10.45
CA SER A 35 21.98 -15.78 11.58
C SER A 35 21.67 -17.19 12.11
N GLY A 36 21.68 -17.35 13.43
CA GLY A 36 21.24 -18.58 14.07
C GLY A 36 19.75 -18.85 13.88
N GLN A 37 19.22 -19.88 14.50
CA GLN A 37 17.80 -20.21 14.45
C GLN A 37 16.94 -19.05 14.96
N LEU A 38 15.82 -18.81 14.32
CA LEU A 38 14.83 -17.81 14.70
C LEU A 38 14.10 -18.26 15.99
N THR A 39 14.70 -18.02 17.15
CA THR A 39 14.18 -18.51 18.44
C THR A 39 12.86 -17.86 18.86
N GLY A 40 12.51 -16.69 18.31
CA GLY A 40 11.25 -16.01 18.60
C GLY A 40 10.10 -16.34 17.63
N VAL A 41 10.34 -17.18 16.62
CA VAL A 41 9.33 -17.56 15.62
C VAL A 41 8.93 -19.01 15.87
N PRO A 42 7.64 -19.29 16.14
CA PRO A 42 7.18 -20.65 16.31
C PRO A 42 7.28 -21.43 14.99
N PRO A 43 7.35 -22.77 15.06
CA PRO A 43 7.33 -23.61 13.85
C PRO A 43 6.04 -23.41 13.05
N GLY A 44 6.10 -23.73 11.75
CA GLY A 44 4.92 -23.70 10.88
C GLY A 44 3.84 -24.67 11.38
N LEU A 45 2.60 -24.26 11.19
CA LEU A 45 1.41 -25.05 11.51
C LEU A 45 0.76 -25.58 10.23
N SER A 46 0.01 -26.67 10.34
CA SER A 46 -0.87 -27.12 9.27
C SER A 46 -1.99 -26.11 9.02
N GLU A 47 -2.62 -26.15 7.84
CA GLU A 47 -3.76 -25.30 7.50
C GLU A 47 -4.88 -25.37 8.54
N MET A 48 -5.22 -26.57 9.00
CA MET A 48 -6.26 -26.77 10.01
C MET A 48 -5.90 -26.12 11.35
N GLU A 49 -4.64 -26.24 11.78
CA GLU A 49 -4.17 -25.67 13.04
C GLU A 49 -4.12 -24.15 12.99
N ILE A 50 -3.58 -23.58 11.90
CA ILE A 50 -3.52 -22.13 11.76
C ILE A 50 -4.92 -21.51 11.61
N THR A 51 -5.82 -22.16 10.90
CA THR A 51 -7.21 -21.72 10.79
C THR A 51 -7.88 -21.69 12.16
N ARG A 52 -7.73 -22.76 12.96
CA ARG A 52 -8.27 -22.80 14.33
C ARG A 52 -7.70 -21.70 15.21
N LEU A 53 -6.38 -21.50 15.18
CA LEU A 53 -5.69 -20.47 15.94
C LEU A 53 -6.20 -19.07 15.57
N MET A 54 -6.34 -18.79 14.27
CA MET A 54 -6.78 -17.48 13.80
C MET A 54 -8.25 -17.22 14.11
N MET A 55 -9.11 -18.22 14.00
CA MET A 55 -10.52 -18.10 14.40
C MET A 55 -10.67 -17.89 15.92
N GLU A 56 -9.84 -18.55 16.74
CA GLU A 56 -9.83 -18.32 18.19
C GLU A 56 -9.40 -16.87 18.52
N ARG A 57 -8.37 -16.37 17.84
CA ARG A 57 -7.92 -14.98 18.01
C ARG A 57 -8.98 -13.98 17.57
N ALA A 58 -9.56 -14.17 16.39
CA ALA A 58 -10.63 -13.31 15.88
C ALA A 58 -11.86 -13.28 16.82
N GLY A 59 -12.20 -14.43 17.44
CA GLY A 59 -13.29 -14.50 18.40
C GLY A 59 -13.07 -13.68 19.68
N LYS A 60 -11.83 -13.30 20.00
CA LYS A 60 -11.51 -12.44 21.16
C LYS A 60 -11.80 -10.97 20.91
N ASP A 61 -11.87 -10.53 19.66
CA ASP A 61 -12.09 -9.12 19.31
C ASP A 61 -13.57 -8.68 19.52
N GLY A 62 -14.49 -9.63 19.48
CA GLY A 62 -15.92 -9.37 19.64
C GLY A 62 -16.54 -8.56 18.49
N PHE A 63 -17.85 -8.42 18.52
CA PHE A 63 -18.60 -7.59 17.58
C PHE A 63 -19.24 -6.44 18.34
N TYR A 64 -18.61 -5.27 18.29
CA TYR A 64 -19.06 -4.07 18.98
C TYR A 64 -19.38 -2.97 17.98
N GLN A 65 -20.32 -2.10 18.34
CA GLN A 65 -20.48 -0.85 17.61
C GLN A 65 -19.26 0.04 17.87
N ASN A 66 -18.60 0.46 16.79
CA ASN A 66 -17.33 1.17 16.87
C ASN A 66 -17.53 2.68 16.70
N PHE A 67 -17.15 3.45 17.72
CA PHE A 67 -17.16 4.90 17.73
C PHE A 67 -15.76 5.52 17.80
N ILE A 68 -14.71 4.74 17.53
CA ILE A 68 -13.32 5.22 17.58
C ILE A 68 -13.06 6.29 16.53
N GLY A 69 -13.73 6.24 15.38
CA GLY A 69 -13.47 7.13 14.24
C GLY A 69 -12.18 6.76 13.53
N ALA A 70 -11.26 7.71 13.35
CA ALA A 70 -9.95 7.52 12.70
C ALA A 70 -10.03 7.01 11.23
N GLY A 71 -11.16 7.26 10.56
CA GLY A 71 -11.40 6.83 9.18
C GLY A 71 -11.90 5.39 9.02
N ALA A 72 -12.09 4.65 10.13
CA ALA A 72 -12.63 3.30 10.12
C ALA A 72 -14.16 3.35 10.34
N TYR A 73 -14.90 3.33 9.25
CA TYR A 73 -16.36 3.35 9.25
C TYR A 73 -16.91 2.09 8.57
N GLU A 74 -18.00 1.56 9.11
CA GLU A 74 -18.69 0.43 8.51
C GLU A 74 -19.40 0.83 7.22
N HIS A 75 -19.16 0.05 6.16
CA HIS A 75 -19.85 0.19 4.88
C HIS A 75 -20.50 -1.13 4.51
N HIS A 76 -21.73 -1.07 4.03
CA HIS A 76 -22.35 -2.25 3.45
C HIS A 76 -21.70 -2.60 2.12
N ILE A 77 -21.13 -3.80 2.01
CA ILE A 77 -20.58 -4.34 0.77
C ILE A 77 -21.58 -5.35 0.20
N PRO A 78 -22.27 -5.04 -0.91
CA PRO A 78 -23.20 -5.97 -1.53
C PRO A 78 -22.55 -7.30 -1.90
N ALA A 79 -23.29 -8.41 -1.73
CA ALA A 79 -22.79 -9.74 -2.07
C ALA A 79 -22.34 -9.86 -3.54
N ALA A 80 -22.95 -9.10 -4.45
CA ALA A 80 -22.56 -9.04 -5.86
C ALA A 80 -21.10 -8.60 -6.06
N VAL A 81 -20.54 -7.73 -5.20
CA VAL A 81 -19.14 -7.31 -5.28
C VAL A 81 -18.22 -8.51 -5.13
N TRP A 82 -18.46 -9.35 -4.11
CA TRP A 82 -17.66 -10.56 -3.89
C TRP A 82 -17.83 -11.58 -5.02
N GLN A 83 -19.06 -11.77 -5.50
CA GLN A 83 -19.32 -12.68 -6.62
C GLN A 83 -18.62 -12.26 -7.91
N ILE A 84 -18.50 -10.97 -8.16
CA ILE A 84 -17.83 -10.44 -9.35
C ILE A 84 -16.31 -10.48 -9.18
N THR A 85 -15.79 -9.96 -8.08
CA THR A 85 -14.34 -9.82 -7.87
C THR A 85 -13.61 -11.14 -7.67
N THR A 86 -14.30 -12.20 -7.27
CA THR A 86 -13.72 -13.54 -7.11
C THR A 86 -13.79 -14.42 -8.37
N ARG A 87 -14.26 -13.87 -9.50
CA ARG A 87 -14.29 -14.62 -10.76
C ARG A 87 -12.90 -14.79 -11.35
N GLY A 88 -12.63 -15.99 -11.87
CA GLY A 88 -11.32 -16.35 -12.42
C GLY A 88 -10.86 -15.47 -13.59
N GLU A 89 -11.80 -14.85 -14.32
CA GLU A 89 -11.52 -13.95 -15.43
C GLU A 89 -10.69 -12.73 -15.02
N PHE A 90 -10.77 -12.31 -13.75
CA PHE A 90 -10.01 -11.19 -13.21
C PHE A 90 -8.61 -11.58 -12.71
N TYR A 91 -8.26 -12.87 -12.70
CA TYR A 91 -6.97 -13.39 -12.25
C TYR A 91 -6.12 -13.95 -13.40
N SER A 92 -6.46 -13.59 -14.64
CA SER A 92 -5.83 -14.15 -15.84
C SER A 92 -4.56 -13.45 -16.28
N SER A 93 -4.19 -12.32 -15.64
CA SER A 93 -2.96 -11.60 -15.94
C SER A 93 -2.19 -11.22 -14.67
N TYR A 94 -0.88 -11.18 -14.78
CA TYR A 94 -0.01 -10.59 -13.76
C TYR A 94 -0.09 -9.06 -13.81
N THR A 95 0.21 -8.49 -14.99
CA THR A 95 0.02 -7.08 -15.30
C THR A 95 -0.44 -6.95 -16.75
N PRO A 96 -1.56 -6.28 -17.02
CA PRO A 96 -2.11 -6.17 -18.37
C PRO A 96 -1.39 -5.10 -19.20
N TYR A 97 -0.19 -5.38 -19.68
CA TYR A 97 0.58 -4.44 -20.50
C TYR A 97 0.08 -4.31 -21.94
N GLN A 98 -0.48 -5.36 -22.47
CA GLN A 98 -0.88 -5.43 -23.89
C GLN A 98 -2.12 -6.33 -24.07
N ALA A 99 -2.67 -6.35 -25.28
CA ALA A 99 -3.80 -7.21 -25.59
C ALA A 99 -3.36 -8.68 -25.64
N GLU A 100 -3.84 -9.45 -24.69
CA GLU A 100 -3.60 -10.89 -24.50
C GLU A 100 -4.92 -11.58 -24.11
N ALA A 101 -4.86 -12.80 -23.55
CA ALA A 101 -6.03 -13.48 -23.01
C ALA A 101 -6.80 -12.64 -21.96
N SER A 102 -6.11 -11.72 -21.28
CA SER A 102 -6.65 -10.78 -20.30
C SER A 102 -7.01 -9.40 -20.84
N GLN A 103 -7.15 -9.24 -22.15
CA GLN A 103 -7.40 -7.93 -22.77
C GLN A 103 -8.66 -7.22 -22.26
N GLY A 104 -9.66 -7.96 -21.77
CA GLY A 104 -10.82 -7.38 -21.11
C GLY A 104 -10.47 -6.57 -19.86
N THR A 105 -9.37 -6.88 -19.17
CA THR A 105 -8.85 -6.09 -18.04
C THR A 105 -8.38 -4.71 -18.51
N LEU A 106 -7.76 -4.59 -19.66
CA LEU A 106 -7.38 -3.29 -20.24
C LEU A 106 -8.61 -2.42 -20.50
N GLN A 107 -9.67 -3.00 -21.11
CA GLN A 107 -10.92 -2.28 -21.31
C GLN A 107 -11.53 -1.82 -19.98
N LEU A 108 -11.56 -2.68 -18.99
CA LEU A 108 -12.05 -2.36 -17.64
C LEU A 108 -11.31 -1.17 -17.02
N LEU A 109 -9.98 -1.10 -17.17
CA LEU A 109 -9.17 0.02 -16.70
C LEU A 109 -9.55 1.33 -17.39
N TYR A 110 -9.72 1.32 -18.71
CA TYR A 110 -10.16 2.52 -19.46
C TYR A 110 -11.57 2.95 -19.06
N GLU A 111 -12.49 2.03 -18.90
CA GLU A 111 -13.86 2.32 -18.46
C GLU A 111 -13.85 2.92 -17.04
N TYR A 112 -13.07 2.37 -16.11
CA TYR A 112 -12.89 2.91 -14.77
C TYR A 112 -12.38 4.37 -14.82
N GLN A 113 -11.31 4.63 -15.58
CA GLN A 113 -10.75 5.98 -15.72
C GLN A 113 -11.77 6.95 -16.28
N THR A 114 -12.54 6.54 -17.27
CA THR A 114 -13.60 7.35 -17.88
C THR A 114 -14.71 7.66 -16.88
N MET A 115 -15.18 6.65 -16.14
CA MET A 115 -16.22 6.82 -15.12
C MET A 115 -15.76 7.75 -14.00
N MET A 116 -14.53 7.59 -13.50
CA MET A 116 -14.00 8.43 -12.43
C MET A 116 -13.78 9.86 -12.89
N ALA A 117 -13.27 10.09 -14.09
CA ALA A 117 -13.13 11.42 -14.66
C ALA A 117 -14.48 12.11 -14.80
N SER A 118 -15.50 11.40 -15.31
CA SER A 118 -16.88 11.92 -15.42
C SER A 118 -17.50 12.24 -14.06
N LEU A 119 -17.32 11.34 -13.09
CA LEU A 119 -17.90 11.52 -11.75
C LEU A 119 -17.31 12.70 -11.00
N THR A 120 -16.02 12.93 -11.14
CA THR A 120 -15.28 13.98 -10.44
C THR A 120 -15.21 15.30 -11.23
N GLY A 121 -15.59 15.31 -12.51
CA GLY A 121 -15.46 16.46 -13.41
C GLY A 121 -14.00 16.79 -13.77
N MET A 122 -13.08 15.81 -13.64
CA MET A 122 -11.68 15.97 -14.01
C MET A 122 -11.42 15.53 -15.44
N ASP A 123 -10.37 16.07 -16.07
CA ASP A 123 -10.03 15.73 -17.46
C ASP A 123 -9.47 14.32 -17.59
N VAL A 124 -8.76 13.83 -16.57
CA VAL A 124 -8.13 12.53 -16.54
C VAL A 124 -8.19 11.90 -15.15
N SER A 125 -8.15 10.57 -15.11
CA SER A 125 -8.01 9.78 -13.90
C SER A 125 -6.89 8.75 -14.05
N ASN A 126 -6.18 8.44 -12.98
CA ASN A 126 -5.33 7.26 -12.91
C ASN A 126 -6.18 5.99 -12.98
N ALA A 127 -5.58 4.89 -13.43
CA ALA A 127 -6.21 3.58 -13.38
C ALA A 127 -6.35 3.11 -11.92
N SER A 128 -5.28 3.25 -11.13
CA SER A 128 -5.29 2.99 -9.69
C SER A 128 -4.05 3.57 -9.02
N MET A 129 -4.20 3.91 -7.75
CA MET A 129 -3.12 4.16 -6.80
C MET A 129 -3.29 3.21 -5.62
N TYR A 130 -2.24 3.00 -4.83
CA TYR A 130 -2.29 2.05 -3.72
C TYR A 130 -3.39 2.43 -2.71
N ASP A 131 -3.39 3.68 -2.25
CA ASP A 131 -4.44 4.27 -1.41
C ASP A 131 -4.47 5.80 -1.56
N GLY A 132 -5.42 6.47 -0.89
CA GLY A 132 -5.56 7.92 -0.95
C GLY A 132 -4.36 8.67 -0.37
N ALA A 133 -3.70 8.13 0.64
CA ALA A 133 -2.54 8.77 1.26
C ALA A 133 -1.31 8.76 0.33
N THR A 134 -1.05 7.63 -0.32
CA THR A 134 0.02 7.54 -1.34
C THR A 134 -0.32 8.31 -2.60
N ALA A 135 -1.60 8.35 -2.99
CA ALA A 135 -2.07 9.19 -4.10
C ALA A 135 -1.79 10.69 -3.84
N LEU A 136 -2.04 11.16 -2.61
CA LEU A 136 -1.72 12.54 -2.22
C LEU A 136 -0.20 12.80 -2.25
N ALA A 137 0.61 11.83 -1.81
CA ALA A 137 2.07 11.95 -1.89
C ALA A 137 2.58 12.04 -3.34
N GLU A 138 2.04 11.23 -4.23
CA GLU A 138 2.38 11.27 -5.66
C GLU A 138 1.92 12.59 -6.32
N ALA A 139 0.74 13.09 -5.93
CA ALA A 139 0.28 14.42 -6.38
C ALA A 139 1.23 15.53 -5.92
N ALA A 140 1.73 15.48 -4.68
CA ALA A 140 2.72 16.41 -4.17
C ALA A 140 4.05 16.34 -4.96
N LEU A 141 4.52 15.13 -5.27
CA LEU A 141 5.71 14.91 -6.11
C LEU A 141 5.50 15.47 -7.52
N MET A 142 4.33 15.26 -8.11
CA MET A 142 3.98 15.78 -9.43
C MET A 142 3.93 17.31 -9.43
N ALA A 143 3.32 17.92 -8.42
CA ALA A 143 3.24 19.35 -8.29
C ALA A 143 4.64 20.00 -8.22
N VAL A 144 5.54 19.44 -7.41
CA VAL A 144 6.93 19.94 -7.31
C VAL A 144 7.68 19.79 -8.64
N ARG A 145 7.50 18.68 -9.35
CA ARG A 145 8.12 18.50 -10.68
C ARG A 145 7.61 19.51 -11.71
N SER A 146 6.32 19.83 -11.64
CA SER A 146 5.69 20.79 -12.57
C SER A 146 6.04 22.24 -12.25
N HIS A 147 6.19 22.59 -10.98
CA HIS A 147 6.45 23.95 -10.53
C HIS A 147 7.89 24.41 -10.80
N LYS A 148 8.86 23.53 -10.76
CA LYS A 148 10.30 23.70 -11.06
C LYS A 148 11.11 24.55 -10.07
N THR A 149 10.53 25.53 -9.40
CA THR A 149 11.22 26.47 -8.49
C THR A 149 10.97 26.16 -7.03
N SER A 150 9.72 25.98 -6.62
CA SER A 150 9.38 25.65 -5.24
C SER A 150 9.37 24.16 -4.96
N ARG A 151 9.85 23.80 -3.79
CA ARG A 151 9.80 22.45 -3.24
C ARG A 151 8.98 22.40 -1.94
N ARG A 152 8.03 23.31 -1.81
CA ARG A 152 7.18 23.45 -0.63
C ARG A 152 5.74 23.13 -1.00
N ILE A 153 5.10 22.33 -0.15
CA ILE A 153 3.69 21.97 -0.28
C ILE A 153 2.96 22.45 0.97
N LEU A 154 1.87 23.14 0.78
CA LEU A 154 1.01 23.60 1.87
C LEU A 154 -0.14 22.60 2.06
N ILE A 155 -0.23 22.00 3.25
CA ILE A 155 -1.24 20.99 3.57
C ILE A 155 -2.03 21.42 4.81
N PRO A 156 -3.36 21.58 4.70
CA PRO A 156 -4.20 21.90 5.84
C PRO A 156 -4.18 20.80 6.92
N LYS A 157 -4.24 21.20 8.18
CA LYS A 157 -4.39 20.27 9.31
C LYS A 157 -5.73 19.53 9.29
N THR A 158 -6.70 19.98 8.52
CA THR A 158 -7.97 19.26 8.26
C THR A 158 -7.78 18.00 7.42
N VAL A 159 -6.70 17.90 6.63
CA VAL A 159 -6.35 16.66 5.94
C VAL A 159 -6.05 15.57 6.96
N HIS A 160 -6.56 14.37 6.73
CA HIS A 160 -6.46 13.24 7.66
C HIS A 160 -5.01 13.07 8.19
N PRO A 161 -4.81 12.90 9.50
CA PRO A 161 -3.47 12.86 10.10
C PRO A 161 -2.55 11.80 9.51
N ILE A 162 -3.10 10.61 9.17
CA ILE A 162 -2.33 9.53 8.55
C ILE A 162 -1.87 9.94 7.14
N TYR A 163 -2.70 10.60 6.36
CA TYR A 163 -2.34 11.11 5.03
C TYR A 163 -1.15 12.06 5.12
N ARG A 164 -1.19 13.01 6.05
CA ARG A 164 -0.08 13.94 6.28
C ARG A 164 1.23 13.25 6.70
N LYS A 165 1.13 12.18 7.52
CA LYS A 165 2.30 11.36 7.90
C LYS A 165 2.87 10.59 6.70
N VAL A 166 2.02 9.97 5.89
CA VAL A 166 2.44 9.21 4.70
C VAL A 166 3.10 10.15 3.67
N VAL A 167 2.48 11.31 3.41
CA VAL A 167 3.10 12.31 2.52
C VAL A 167 4.49 12.67 3.01
N ARG A 168 4.67 13.02 4.29
CA ARG A 168 5.99 13.33 4.85
C ARG A 168 6.98 12.18 4.70
N ALA A 169 6.56 10.96 4.98
CA ALA A 169 7.43 9.78 4.87
C ALA A 169 7.96 9.58 3.45
N ILE A 170 7.12 9.83 2.45
CA ILE A 170 7.49 9.62 1.04
C ILE A 170 8.34 10.77 0.50
N VAL A 171 7.99 12.04 0.84
CA VAL A 171 8.59 13.20 0.19
C VAL A 171 9.82 13.76 0.92
N SER A 172 10.04 13.43 2.20
CA SER A 172 11.10 14.03 3.02
C SER A 172 12.50 13.85 2.43
N ASN A 173 12.81 12.65 1.96
CA ASN A 173 14.12 12.33 1.37
C ASN A 173 14.36 13.01 0.01
N GLN A 174 13.33 13.60 -0.58
CA GLN A 174 13.42 14.36 -1.83
C GLN A 174 13.57 15.87 -1.59
N LYS A 175 13.86 16.29 -0.36
CA LYS A 175 14.01 17.69 0.05
C LYS A 175 12.75 18.52 -0.26
N ILE A 176 11.57 17.92 -0.07
CA ILE A 176 10.29 18.61 -0.18
C ILE A 176 9.82 18.95 1.22
N GLU A 177 9.56 20.22 1.46
CA GLU A 177 9.04 20.72 2.72
C GLU A 177 7.51 20.66 2.73
N VAL A 178 6.96 20.01 3.75
CA VAL A 178 5.52 19.98 4.00
C VAL A 178 5.18 20.96 5.11
N VAL A 179 4.56 22.07 4.72
CA VAL A 179 4.11 23.13 5.63
C VAL A 179 2.65 22.89 5.99
N GLU A 180 2.33 22.90 7.27
CA GLU A 180 0.95 22.71 7.73
C GLU A 180 0.22 24.03 7.87
N LEU A 181 -0.95 24.13 7.23
CA LEU A 181 -1.87 25.25 7.37
C LEU A 181 -2.84 24.97 8.54
N PRO A 182 -2.99 25.90 9.49
CA PRO A 182 -3.98 25.78 10.55
C PRO A 182 -5.41 25.85 10.01
N PHE A 183 -6.38 25.52 10.83
CA PHE A 183 -7.80 25.68 10.53
C PHE A 183 -8.54 26.30 11.72
N ASP A 184 -9.68 26.89 11.46
CA ASP A 184 -10.54 27.42 12.51
C ASP A 184 -11.21 26.27 13.28
N ILE A 185 -10.98 26.22 14.59
CA ILE A 185 -11.47 25.13 15.45
C ILE A 185 -13.01 25.13 15.57
N GLN A 186 -13.64 26.29 15.43
CA GLN A 186 -15.10 26.39 15.58
C GLN A 186 -15.83 25.90 14.33
N SER A 187 -15.36 26.30 13.14
CA SER A 187 -15.97 25.90 11.88
C SER A 187 -15.40 24.61 11.30
N GLY A 188 -14.20 24.22 11.73
CA GLY A 188 -13.45 23.10 11.13
C GLY A 188 -12.90 23.39 9.74
N GLN A 189 -12.93 24.64 9.29
CA GLN A 189 -12.55 25.04 7.94
C GLN A 189 -11.24 25.82 7.92
N VAL A 190 -10.58 25.79 6.77
CA VAL A 190 -9.47 26.69 6.47
C VAL A 190 -10.07 28.00 5.95
N LEU A 191 -9.81 29.07 6.68
CA LEU A 191 -10.30 30.39 6.30
C LEU A 191 -9.29 31.07 5.35
N PRO A 192 -9.74 31.87 4.36
CA PRO A 192 -8.86 32.58 3.43
C PRO A 192 -7.81 33.45 4.13
N GLU A 193 -8.16 34.03 5.28
CA GLU A 193 -7.27 34.90 6.07
C GLU A 193 -6.03 34.14 6.56
N MET A 194 -6.14 32.81 6.81
CA MET A 194 -5.03 31.98 7.24
C MET A 194 -3.98 31.79 6.14
N LEU A 195 -4.37 31.98 4.88
CA LEU A 195 -3.43 31.96 3.75
C LEU A 195 -2.60 33.24 3.66
N THR A 196 -3.09 34.34 4.24
CA THR A 196 -2.38 35.61 4.18
C THR A 196 -1.05 35.61 4.95
N GLU A 197 -0.91 34.75 5.95
CA GLU A 197 0.35 34.56 6.68
C GLU A 197 1.48 34.05 5.78
N PHE A 198 1.12 33.39 4.67
CA PHE A 198 2.06 32.84 3.69
C PHE A 198 2.24 33.72 2.46
N GLY A 199 1.67 34.90 2.45
CA GLY A 199 1.38 35.82 1.37
C GLY A 199 2.39 35.99 0.23
N SER A 200 3.70 36.04 0.52
CA SER A 200 4.76 36.17 -0.51
C SER A 200 5.59 34.87 -0.68
N GLU A 201 5.26 33.84 0.06
CA GLU A 201 5.98 32.58 0.00
C GLU A 201 5.53 31.78 -1.21
N GLU A 202 6.47 31.16 -1.89
CA GLU A 202 6.20 30.33 -3.07
C GLU A 202 5.99 28.89 -2.68
N PHE A 203 4.83 28.34 -3.02
CA PHE A 203 4.50 26.92 -2.85
C PHE A 203 4.26 26.26 -4.21
N ALA A 204 4.67 25.00 -4.35
CA ALA A 204 4.39 24.21 -5.53
C ALA A 204 2.91 23.82 -5.61
N ALA A 205 2.27 23.59 -4.47
CA ALA A 205 0.85 23.33 -4.40
C ALA A 205 0.26 23.63 -3.01
N LEU A 206 -1.04 23.88 -3.00
CA LEU A 206 -1.91 23.84 -1.82
C LEU A 206 -2.85 22.64 -1.96
N VAL A 207 -2.94 21.83 -0.93
CA VAL A 207 -3.92 20.74 -0.82
C VAL A 207 -5.24 21.33 -0.29
N ILE A 208 -6.35 20.97 -0.91
CA ILE A 208 -7.70 21.38 -0.51
C ILE A 208 -8.63 20.19 -0.34
#